data_b414970cfc40a5bb13df6c7c0fa01b62
#
_entry.id   b414970cfc40a5bb13df6c7c0fa01b62
#
_cell.length_a   1.000
_cell.length_b   1.000
_cell.length_c   1.000
_cell.angle_alpha   90.00
_cell.angle_beta   90.00
_cell.angle_gamma   90.00
#
_symmetry.space_group_name_H-M   'P 1'
#
loop_
_entity.id
_entity.type
_entity.pdbx_description
1 polymer ?
#
loop_
_entity_poly.entity_id
_entity_poly.type
_entity_poly.pdbx_seq_one_letter_code
_entity_poly.pdbx_strand_id
1 'polypeptide(L)'
;MLAVEGGTAPRELTVLLVEDEVLNRLMLADELRSQGLQVLEASNADEALTVLQSSLPVHLLFTDIRMPGEMDGVALAKLAHARFPGIKSIIGSSGRPEQSVGDFADAFLAKPYDLRELVEQVRRLLGESDYER
;
A
#
# COMPACT_ATOMS: atom_id res chain seq x y z
N MET A 1 27.81 2.32 7.00
CA MET A 1 27.76 2.90 6.70
C MET A 1 27.61 3.29 6.26
N LEU A 2 27.45 3.35 5.90
CA LEU A 2 27.45 3.84 5.42
C LEU A 2 27.09 4.61 5.09
N ALA A 3 26.96 4.78 4.89
CA ALA A 3 26.69 5.51 4.48
C ALA A 3 26.44 6.10 4.37
N VAL A 4 26.25 5.98 4.63
CA VAL A 4 26.06 6.83 4.49
C VAL A 4 26.69 7.72 4.40
N GLU A 5 27.31 7.66 4.18
CA GLU A 5 27.93 8.65 4.00
C GLU A 5 27.40 9.61 3.29
N GLY A 6 27.62 10.55 3.37
CA GLY A 6 27.01 11.55 2.67
C GLY A 6 25.54 11.66 2.91
N GLY A 7 25.03 10.96 3.86
CA GLY A 7 23.64 11.03 4.18
C GLY A 7 22.72 10.64 3.06
N THR A 8 23.18 9.76 2.19
CA THR A 8 22.37 9.38 1.04
C THR A 8 21.68 8.05 1.23
N ALA A 9 21.63 7.55 2.45
CA ALA A 9 20.88 6.32 2.70
C ALA A 9 19.43 6.50 2.29
N PRO A 10 18.82 5.51 1.65
CA PRO A 10 17.42 5.63 1.26
C PRO A 10 16.52 5.72 2.48
N ARG A 11 15.43 6.45 2.35
CA ARG A 11 14.42 6.47 3.38
C ARG A 11 13.82 5.07 3.48
N GLU A 12 13.48 4.70 4.70
CA GLU A 12 12.72 3.48 4.90
C GLU A 12 11.26 3.79 4.63
N LEU A 13 10.75 3.23 3.55
CA LEU A 13 9.38 3.45 3.16
C LEU A 13 8.57 2.21 3.50
N THR A 14 7.41 2.41 4.07
CA THR A 14 6.57 1.33 4.57
C THR A 14 5.25 1.28 3.85
N VAL A 15 4.89 0.10 3.39
CA VAL A 15 3.60 -0.18 2.76
C VAL A 15 2.76 -0.99 3.74
N LEU A 16 1.54 -0.55 3.96
CA LEU A 16 0.54 -1.34 4.66
C LEU A 16 -0.25 -2.10 3.62
N LEU A 17 -0.09 -3.40 3.61
CA LEU A 17 -0.67 -4.29 2.61
C LEU A 17 -1.85 -5.01 3.23
N VAL A 18 -3.05 -4.78 2.69
CA VAL A 18 -4.29 -5.34 3.24
C VAL A 18 -4.91 -6.25 2.19
N GLU A 19 -4.85 -7.54 2.47
CA GLU A 19 -5.31 -8.56 1.54
C GLU A 19 -5.71 -9.77 2.35
N ASP A 20 -6.97 -10.23 2.21
CA ASP A 20 -7.44 -11.35 3.02
C ASP A 20 -6.96 -12.70 2.50
N GLU A 21 -6.66 -12.81 1.22
CA GLU A 21 -6.19 -14.07 0.67
C GLU A 21 -4.71 -14.24 0.94
N VAL A 22 -4.36 -15.30 1.66
CA VAL A 22 -3.01 -15.49 2.17
C VAL A 22 -1.97 -15.56 1.05
N LEU A 23 -2.25 -16.31 -0.01
CA LEU A 23 -1.27 -16.47 -1.07
C LEU A 23 -1.02 -15.18 -1.83
N ASN A 24 -2.09 -14.43 -2.11
CA ASN A 24 -1.93 -13.13 -2.74
C ASN A 24 -1.13 -12.19 -1.85
N ARG A 25 -1.45 -12.18 -0.56
CA ARG A 25 -0.75 -11.29 0.37
C ARG A 25 0.73 -11.62 0.44
N LEU A 26 1.07 -12.91 0.51
CA LEU A 26 2.47 -13.32 0.58
C LEU A 26 3.21 -12.95 -0.70
N MET A 27 2.58 -13.17 -1.85
CA MET A 27 3.21 -12.85 -3.12
C MET A 27 3.49 -11.36 -3.25
N LEU A 28 2.51 -10.54 -2.91
CA LEU A 28 2.66 -9.09 -2.97
C LEU A 28 3.69 -8.60 -1.97
N ALA A 29 3.65 -9.14 -0.75
CA ALA A 29 4.61 -8.72 0.28
C ALA A 29 6.04 -9.07 -0.11
N ASP A 30 6.25 -10.28 -0.66
CA ASP A 30 7.58 -10.69 -1.08
C ASP A 30 8.13 -9.75 -2.15
N GLU A 31 7.28 -9.41 -3.12
CA GLU A 31 7.74 -8.53 -4.19
C GLU A 31 8.10 -7.16 -3.65
N LEU A 32 7.26 -6.61 -2.79
CA LEU A 32 7.54 -5.28 -2.23
C LEU A 32 8.80 -5.29 -1.37
N ARG A 33 8.98 -6.33 -0.57
CA ARG A 33 10.18 -6.44 0.25
C ARG A 33 11.43 -6.60 -0.59
N SER A 34 11.33 -7.30 -1.72
CA SER A 34 12.48 -7.46 -2.61
C SER A 34 12.92 -6.13 -3.21
N GLN A 35 12.03 -5.14 -3.22
CA GLN A 35 12.33 -3.80 -3.70
C GLN A 35 12.88 -2.89 -2.59
N GLY A 36 13.12 -3.42 -1.41
CA GLY A 36 13.66 -2.64 -0.31
C GLY A 36 12.62 -1.96 0.55
N LEU A 37 11.35 -2.26 0.34
CA LEU A 37 10.30 -1.63 1.13
C LEU A 37 10.02 -2.44 2.38
N GLN A 38 9.61 -1.75 3.44
CA GLN A 38 9.06 -2.41 4.60
C GLN A 38 7.59 -2.67 4.36
N VAL A 39 7.12 -3.83 4.78
CA VAL A 39 5.73 -4.22 4.55
C VAL A 39 5.11 -4.66 5.85
N LEU A 40 4.00 -4.00 6.19
CA LEU A 40 3.15 -4.43 7.30
C LEU A 40 1.94 -5.10 6.66
N GLU A 41 1.58 -6.28 7.14
CA GLU A 41 0.53 -7.07 6.52
C GLU A 41 -0.71 -7.05 7.40
N ALA A 42 -1.87 -6.94 6.76
CA ALA A 42 -3.15 -7.03 7.44
C ALA A 42 -4.07 -7.88 6.60
N SER A 43 -4.92 -8.65 7.25
CA SER A 43 -5.84 -9.54 6.53
C SER A 43 -7.24 -8.96 6.41
N ASN A 44 -7.50 -7.83 7.04
CA ASN A 44 -8.80 -7.17 6.95
C ASN A 44 -8.65 -5.71 7.35
N ALA A 45 -9.75 -4.97 7.20
CA ALA A 45 -9.71 -3.53 7.44
C ALA A 45 -9.52 -3.19 8.91
N ASP A 46 -10.03 -4.01 9.82
CA ASP A 46 -9.86 -3.74 11.24
C ASP A 46 -8.40 -3.82 11.65
N GLU A 47 -7.69 -4.84 11.16
CA GLU A 47 -6.26 -4.94 11.42
C GLU A 47 -5.51 -3.76 10.84
N ALA A 48 -5.86 -3.38 9.60
CA ALA A 48 -5.23 -2.26 8.95
C ALA A 48 -5.45 -0.97 9.73
N LEU A 49 -6.66 -0.77 10.22
CA LEU A 49 -6.98 0.44 10.97
C LEU A 49 -6.17 0.50 12.26
N THR A 50 -5.99 -0.63 12.92
CA THR A 50 -5.14 -0.69 14.10
C THR A 50 -3.73 -0.21 13.81
N VAL A 51 -3.17 -0.65 12.67
CA VAL A 51 -1.84 -0.20 12.26
C VAL A 51 -1.83 1.29 11.97
N LEU A 52 -2.84 1.78 11.24
CA LEU A 52 -2.91 3.20 10.89
C LEU A 52 -3.01 4.08 12.12
N GLN A 53 -3.68 3.61 13.16
CA GLN A 53 -3.86 4.37 14.39
C GLN A 53 -2.67 4.25 15.34
N SER A 54 -1.73 3.38 15.04
CA SER A 54 -0.54 3.22 15.86
C SER A 54 0.49 4.28 15.50
N SER A 55 1.62 4.25 16.19
CA SER A 55 2.70 5.19 15.90
C SER A 55 3.61 4.70 14.77
N LEU A 56 3.31 3.55 14.18
CA LEU A 56 4.14 3.03 13.08
C LEU A 56 3.97 3.90 11.84
N PRO A 57 5.05 4.28 11.19
CA PRO A 57 4.93 5.08 9.97
C PRO A 57 4.42 4.23 8.82
N VAL A 58 3.47 4.77 8.07
CA VAL A 58 2.95 4.15 6.86
C VAL A 58 2.97 5.19 5.76
N HIS A 59 3.55 4.85 4.63
CA HIS A 59 3.68 5.78 3.51
C HIS A 59 2.69 5.46 2.39
N LEU A 60 2.30 4.20 2.27
CA LEU A 60 1.39 3.78 1.23
C LEU A 60 0.49 2.67 1.76
N LEU A 61 -0.80 2.78 1.43
CA LEU A 61 -1.79 1.75 1.74
C LEU A 61 -2.16 1.04 0.44
N PHE A 62 -1.99 -0.28 0.43
CA PHE A 62 -2.53 -1.11 -0.65
C PHE A 62 -3.64 -1.95 -0.06
N THR A 63 -4.84 -1.86 -0.61
CA THR A 63 -5.96 -2.64 -0.11
C THR A 63 -6.78 -3.21 -1.25
N ASP A 64 -7.18 -4.48 -1.10
CA ASP A 64 -8.20 -5.08 -1.94
C ASP A 64 -9.54 -4.43 -1.63
N ILE A 65 -10.39 -4.30 -2.63
CA ILE A 65 -11.74 -3.77 -2.42
C ILE A 65 -12.56 -4.73 -1.56
N ARG A 66 -12.53 -6.01 -1.91
CA ARG A 66 -13.41 -6.99 -1.26
C ARG A 66 -12.68 -7.69 -0.14
N MET A 67 -13.15 -7.47 1.06
CA MET A 67 -12.59 -8.10 2.24
C MET A 67 -13.72 -8.42 3.19
N PRO A 68 -13.52 -9.46 4.04
CA PRO A 68 -14.53 -9.80 5.03
C PRO A 68 -14.64 -8.71 6.10
N GLY A 69 -15.76 -8.68 6.78
CA GLY A 69 -15.99 -7.74 7.87
C GLY A 69 -16.88 -6.60 7.44
N GLU A 70 -17.07 -5.67 8.34
CA GLU A 70 -17.99 -4.57 8.10
C GLU A 70 -17.40 -3.48 7.23
N MET A 71 -16.09 -3.36 7.22
CA MET A 71 -15.43 -2.33 6.43
C MET A 71 -14.69 -3.00 5.28
N ASP A 72 -15.01 -2.61 4.05
CA ASP A 72 -14.29 -3.11 2.88
C ASP A 72 -13.13 -2.19 2.54
N GLY A 73 -12.42 -2.53 1.44
CA GLY A 73 -11.24 -1.78 1.06
C GLY A 73 -11.54 -0.35 0.62
N VAL A 74 -12.70 -0.13 0.03
CA VAL A 74 -13.08 1.23 -0.37
C VAL A 74 -13.29 2.09 0.86
N ALA A 75 -14.02 1.57 1.84
CA ALA A 75 -14.26 2.31 3.07
C ALA A 75 -12.95 2.58 3.81
N LEU A 76 -12.05 1.61 3.83
CA LEU A 76 -10.75 1.77 4.47
C LEU A 76 -9.93 2.87 3.77
N ALA A 77 -9.87 2.84 2.45
CA ALA A 77 -9.11 3.84 1.71
C ALA A 77 -9.69 5.24 1.90
N LYS A 78 -11.02 5.33 1.92
CA LYS A 78 -11.69 6.59 2.14
C LYS A 78 -11.37 7.16 3.52
N LEU A 79 -11.38 6.30 4.53
CA LEU A 79 -11.05 6.69 5.89
C LEU A 79 -9.59 7.15 5.97
N ALA A 80 -8.69 6.41 5.34
CA ALA A 80 -7.28 6.76 5.35
C ALA A 80 -7.04 8.11 4.67
N HIS A 81 -7.72 8.35 3.55
CA HIS A 81 -7.60 9.62 2.83
C HIS A 81 -8.04 10.78 3.73
N ALA A 82 -9.11 10.59 4.48
CA ALA A 82 -9.66 11.65 5.32
C ALA A 82 -8.83 11.91 6.56
N ARG A 83 -8.31 10.86 7.19
CA ARG A 83 -7.65 10.98 8.49
C ARG A 83 -6.14 10.96 8.44
N PHE A 84 -5.57 10.39 7.39
CA PHE A 84 -4.12 10.26 7.24
C PHE A 84 -3.72 10.75 5.86
N PRO A 85 -3.89 12.05 5.58
CA PRO A 85 -3.79 12.57 4.20
C PRO A 85 -2.39 12.43 3.58
N GLY A 86 -1.37 12.18 4.39
CA GLY A 86 -0.04 11.97 3.83
C GLY A 86 0.19 10.59 3.25
N ILE A 87 -0.75 9.66 3.43
CA ILE A 87 -0.60 8.29 2.98
C ILE A 87 -1.19 8.16 1.58
N LYS A 88 -0.41 7.60 0.66
CA LYS A 88 -0.90 7.29 -0.69
C LYS A 88 -1.68 5.99 -0.67
N SER A 89 -2.62 5.82 -1.60
CA SER A 89 -3.48 4.64 -1.63
C SER A 89 -3.51 4.00 -3.00
N ILE A 90 -3.38 2.68 -3.02
CA ILE A 90 -3.62 1.84 -4.20
C ILE A 90 -4.74 0.88 -3.85
N ILE A 91 -5.72 0.77 -4.74
CA ILE A 91 -6.81 -0.18 -4.55
C ILE A 91 -6.71 -1.28 -5.58
N GLY A 92 -6.76 -2.53 -5.10
CA GLY A 92 -6.78 -3.70 -5.97
C GLY A 92 -8.20 -4.14 -6.23
N SER A 93 -8.52 -4.46 -7.49
CA SER A 93 -9.88 -4.75 -7.87
C SER A 93 -9.93 -5.81 -8.94
N SER A 94 -10.90 -6.73 -8.84
CA SER A 94 -11.13 -7.73 -9.87
C SER A 94 -12.03 -7.20 -10.99
N GLY A 95 -12.55 -5.99 -10.84
CA GLY A 95 -13.38 -5.38 -11.86
C GLY A 95 -13.02 -3.93 -12.06
N ARG A 96 -13.87 -3.21 -12.77
CA ARG A 96 -13.68 -1.78 -12.92
C ARG A 96 -13.96 -1.09 -11.60
N PRO A 97 -13.07 -0.21 -11.16
CA PRO A 97 -13.39 0.61 -9.99
C PRO A 97 -14.53 1.56 -10.33
N GLU A 98 -15.34 1.88 -9.33
CA GLU A 98 -16.37 2.88 -9.50
C GLU A 98 -15.72 4.26 -9.60
N GLN A 99 -16.42 5.17 -10.27
CA GLN A 99 -15.86 6.49 -10.50
C GLN A 99 -15.54 7.23 -9.21
N SER A 100 -16.38 7.04 -8.20
CA SER A 100 -16.18 7.72 -6.93
C SER A 100 -14.90 7.30 -6.21
N VAL A 101 -14.34 6.15 -6.56
CA VAL A 101 -13.13 5.66 -5.92
C VAL A 101 -11.93 6.54 -6.27
N GLY A 102 -11.93 7.16 -7.46
CA GLY A 102 -10.85 8.02 -7.86
C GLY A 102 -10.67 9.27 -7.01
N ASP A 103 -11.69 9.62 -6.22
CA ASP A 103 -11.61 10.81 -5.38
C ASP A 103 -10.66 10.63 -4.20
N PHE A 104 -10.40 9.40 -3.79
CA PHE A 104 -9.58 9.17 -2.60
C PHE A 104 -8.54 8.06 -2.78
N ALA A 105 -8.46 7.46 -3.96
CA ALA A 105 -7.42 6.49 -4.26
C ALA A 105 -6.47 7.09 -5.29
N ASP A 106 -5.19 6.87 -5.08
CA ASP A 106 -4.18 7.43 -5.97
C ASP A 106 -3.91 6.55 -7.18
N ALA A 107 -4.22 5.26 -7.07
CA ALA A 107 -4.02 4.32 -8.18
C ALA A 107 -4.86 3.08 -7.97
N PHE A 108 -5.03 2.33 -9.06
CA PHE A 108 -5.76 1.07 -9.05
C PHE A 108 -4.89 0.00 -9.67
N LEU A 109 -5.06 -1.22 -9.16
CA LEU A 109 -4.35 -2.36 -9.70
C LEU A 109 -5.35 -3.47 -9.97
N ALA A 110 -5.41 -3.93 -11.22
CA ALA A 110 -6.39 -4.94 -11.61
C ALA A 110 -5.90 -6.33 -11.22
N LYS A 111 -6.84 -7.18 -10.82
CA LYS A 111 -6.57 -8.60 -10.60
C LYS A 111 -6.71 -9.35 -11.90
N PRO A 112 -5.93 -10.39 -12.14
CA PRO A 112 -4.83 -10.87 -11.31
C PRO A 112 -3.69 -9.87 -11.30
N TYR A 113 -3.03 -9.73 -10.16
CA TYR A 113 -2.02 -8.69 -10.00
C TYR A 113 -0.79 -8.96 -10.84
N ASP A 114 -0.37 -7.92 -11.55
CA ASP A 114 0.90 -7.92 -12.26
C ASP A 114 1.93 -7.28 -11.33
N LEU A 115 2.92 -8.06 -10.92
CA LEU A 115 3.89 -7.58 -9.94
C LEU A 115 4.74 -6.42 -10.47
N ARG A 116 4.99 -6.41 -11.77
CA ARG A 116 5.72 -5.30 -12.38
C ARG A 116 4.91 -4.01 -12.28
N GLU A 117 3.62 -4.11 -12.57
CA GLU A 117 2.73 -2.95 -12.47
C GLU A 117 2.65 -2.46 -11.03
N LEU A 118 2.58 -3.39 -10.07
CA LEU A 118 2.58 -3.00 -8.66
C LEU A 118 3.81 -2.16 -8.32
N VAL A 119 4.98 -2.64 -8.71
CA VAL A 119 6.23 -1.93 -8.43
C VAL A 119 6.23 -0.56 -9.08
N GLU A 120 5.76 -0.47 -10.33
CA GLU A 120 5.71 0.80 -11.03
C GLU A 120 4.82 1.80 -10.33
N GLN A 121 3.65 1.36 -9.87
CA GLN A 121 2.73 2.26 -9.19
C GLN A 121 3.29 2.71 -7.84
N VAL A 122 3.91 1.79 -7.12
CA VAL A 122 4.50 2.14 -5.82
C VAL A 122 5.61 3.17 -6.01
N ARG A 123 6.49 2.96 -6.98
CA ARG A 123 7.56 3.91 -7.26
C ARG A 123 7.00 5.28 -7.61
N ARG A 124 5.99 5.30 -8.46
CA ARG A 124 5.39 6.57 -8.87
C ARG A 124 4.81 7.33 -7.69
N LEU A 125 4.12 6.63 -6.81
CA LEU A 125 3.44 7.30 -5.70
C LEU A 125 4.38 7.69 -4.57
N LEU A 126 5.42 6.89 -4.34
CA LEU A 126 6.35 7.18 -3.24
C LEU A 126 7.51 8.07 -3.65
N GLY A 127 7.59 8.42 -4.93
CA GLY A 127 8.67 9.27 -5.41
C GLY A 127 9.86 8.43 -5.83
N GLU A 128 10.14 8.43 -7.12
CA GLU A 128 11.14 7.56 -7.67
C GLU A 128 12.52 7.84 -7.11
N SER A 129 12.82 9.12 -6.87
CA SER A 129 14.12 9.49 -6.34
C SER A 129 14.35 8.95 -4.95
N ASP A 130 13.31 8.87 -4.13
CA ASP A 130 13.42 8.29 -2.80
C ASP A 130 13.54 6.78 -2.86
N TYR A 131 12.95 6.19 -3.85
CA TYR A 131 12.83 4.75 -3.93
C TYR A 131 14.07 4.10 -4.54
N GLU A 132 14.66 4.73 -5.52
CA GLU A 132 15.76 4.12 -6.27
C GLU A 132 17.10 4.16 -5.55
N ARG A 133 17.17 4.84 -4.44
CA ARG A 133 18.39 4.89 -3.68
C ARG A 133 18.51 3.65 -2.81
#